data_f140d8bc51e39ab934627d585672f446
#
_entry.id   f140d8bc51e39ab934627d585672f446
#
_cell.length_a   1.000
_cell.length_b   1.000
_cell.length_c   1.000
_cell.angle_alpha   90.00
_cell.angle_beta   90.00
_cell.angle_gamma   90.00
#
_symmetry.space_group_name_H-M   'P 1'
#
loop_
_entity.id
_entity.type
_entity.pdbx_description
1 polymer ?
#
loop_
_entity_poly.entity_id
_entity_poly.type
_entity_poly.pdbx_seq_one_letter_code
_entity_poly.pdbx_strand_id
1 'polypeptide(L)'
;PENFLGEFPAPNFTKVLNIDFIGFTLSITLVAFLESLLSIKAVDKLDPKKRRSNINKDLRALGLATIASGFLGGLNVVTVIARSSVNVNNGGTNRSANFFHAIFLLLFILIFVSQIQKIPLPALAAILVYTGYKLAAPENFLRIYKIGKEQAFIFLVTLLGTLLTDLITGIALGILCTFLVHLFLNKSLVLFSRNWLKPNVLMFLEEESGNYYVSVKNFCSFLNFFKLKKKLDEIPETEHAIIDFSLCDFVDHTVMEGLNNYRRGFASKGGILETIGLDIRAAETTHPFAVRKSLPQSNFLNFQASLTKRQVRLQKLSTILDWEYLAEPVSDSGDLERFLFFKTKLINYQYNSLKSKNNITSLFDLSYSEGAFIAKENLEATFLKIKSPKKLPVFVLDKEDLMSIFYSFSRSKDINFKQHPVFSNRFFLYGDDRKAIRSLFSSDLISFFESQPTYHVESNGNSVLIKGADRLASIEEIKKMMAFAEGLGDVLAEK
;
A
#
# COMPACT_ATOMS: atom_id res chain seq x y z
N PRO A 1 49.84 8.28 -23.37
CA PRO A 1 50.80 8.69 -22.33
C PRO A 1 51.89 7.64 -22.27
N GLU A 2 53.13 8.05 -22.59
CA GLU A 2 54.28 7.13 -22.69
C GLU A 2 54.72 6.62 -21.29
N ASN A 3 54.24 7.20 -20.22
CA ASN A 3 54.52 6.80 -18.82
C ASN A 3 53.28 6.70 -17.97
N PHE A 4 52.46 5.68 -18.20
CA PHE A 4 51.26 5.43 -17.36
C PHE A 4 51.57 5.15 -15.87
N LEU A 5 52.78 4.66 -15.58
CA LEU A 5 53.22 4.33 -14.21
C LEU A 5 54.15 5.39 -13.57
N GLY A 6 54.54 6.44 -14.30
CA GLY A 6 55.55 7.39 -13.85
C GLY A 6 55.08 8.65 -13.18
N GLU A 7 53.82 9.08 -13.41
CA GLU A 7 53.30 10.35 -12.88
C GLU A 7 51.93 10.19 -12.31
N PHE A 8 51.82 9.69 -11.07
CA PHE A 8 50.59 9.82 -10.33
C PHE A 8 50.42 11.29 -9.87
N PRO A 9 49.30 11.98 -10.24
CA PRO A 9 49.07 13.35 -9.83
C PRO A 9 48.94 13.41 -8.32
N ALA A 10 49.78 14.19 -7.65
CA ALA A 10 49.68 14.44 -6.23
C ALA A 10 48.45 15.31 -5.93
N PRO A 11 47.64 14.97 -4.89
CA PRO A 11 46.49 15.76 -4.53
C PRO A 11 46.88 17.19 -4.15
N ASN A 12 46.23 18.18 -4.80
CA ASN A 12 46.47 19.61 -4.48
C ASN A 12 45.34 20.15 -3.62
N PHE A 13 45.60 20.47 -2.37
CA PHE A 13 44.63 20.96 -1.40
C PHE A 13 44.58 22.52 -1.29
N THR A 14 45.32 23.26 -2.10
CA THR A 14 45.43 24.72 -1.97
C THR A 14 44.13 25.47 -2.22
N LYS A 15 43.22 24.90 -2.98
CA LYS A 15 41.91 25.53 -3.36
C LYS A 15 40.70 24.94 -2.65
N VAL A 16 40.86 24.06 -1.66
CA VAL A 16 39.75 23.35 -0.99
C VAL A 16 38.77 24.29 -0.31
N LEU A 17 39.22 25.45 0.17
CA LEU A 17 38.37 26.46 0.83
C LEU A 17 37.76 27.49 -0.17
N ASN A 18 38.01 27.35 -1.47
CA ASN A 18 37.40 28.23 -2.45
C ASN A 18 35.93 27.89 -2.60
N ILE A 19 35.03 28.91 -2.62
CA ILE A 19 33.58 28.77 -2.76
C ILE A 19 33.24 28.02 -4.05
N ASP A 20 33.91 28.34 -5.16
CA ASP A 20 33.70 27.67 -6.44
C ASP A 20 34.03 26.17 -6.35
N PHE A 21 35.15 25.82 -5.69
CA PHE A 21 35.52 24.41 -5.49
C PHE A 21 34.48 23.67 -4.64
N ILE A 22 33.99 24.28 -3.59
CA ILE A 22 32.92 23.72 -2.73
C ILE A 22 31.64 23.53 -3.56
N GLY A 23 31.26 24.53 -4.35
CA GLY A 23 30.07 24.47 -5.22
C GLY A 23 30.15 23.34 -6.23
N PHE A 24 31.28 23.20 -6.96
CA PHE A 24 31.50 22.11 -7.89
C PHE A 24 31.52 20.73 -7.21
N THR A 25 32.18 20.62 -6.06
CA THR A 25 32.25 19.38 -5.30
C THR A 25 30.86 18.93 -4.83
N LEU A 26 30.03 19.85 -4.31
CA LEU A 26 28.65 19.56 -3.94
C LEU A 26 27.80 19.11 -5.14
N SER A 27 27.94 19.80 -6.25
CA SER A 27 27.22 19.46 -7.51
C SER A 27 27.59 18.06 -8.00
N ILE A 28 28.88 17.76 -8.11
CA ILE A 28 29.36 16.42 -8.53
C ILE A 28 28.90 15.34 -7.54
N THR A 29 29.01 15.60 -6.24
CA THR A 29 28.57 14.68 -5.19
C THR A 29 27.07 14.39 -5.30
N LEU A 30 26.23 15.43 -5.50
CA LEU A 30 24.78 15.29 -5.63
C LEU A 30 24.42 14.48 -6.89
N VAL A 31 25.05 14.77 -8.03
CA VAL A 31 24.84 14.02 -9.28
C VAL A 31 25.23 12.55 -9.09
N ALA A 32 26.44 12.29 -8.59
CA ALA A 32 26.94 10.93 -8.36
C ALA A 32 26.07 10.14 -7.38
N PHE A 33 25.58 10.80 -6.33
CA PHE A 33 24.66 10.24 -5.35
C PHE A 33 23.32 9.86 -6.00
N LEU A 34 22.69 10.77 -6.74
CA LEU A 34 21.40 10.53 -7.40
C LEU A 34 21.51 9.44 -8.46
N GLU A 35 22.55 9.49 -9.31
CA GLU A 35 22.80 8.49 -10.34
C GLU A 35 22.99 7.09 -9.72
N SER A 36 23.83 6.99 -8.69
CA SER A 36 24.07 5.72 -8.00
C SER A 36 22.80 5.19 -7.31
N LEU A 37 22.03 6.07 -6.65
CA LEU A 37 20.77 5.69 -6.01
C LEU A 37 19.74 5.13 -7.00
N LEU A 38 19.59 5.80 -8.14
CA LEU A 38 18.68 5.36 -9.21
C LEU A 38 19.14 4.05 -9.82
N SER A 39 20.45 3.93 -10.07
CA SER A 39 21.08 2.73 -10.62
C SER A 39 20.92 1.52 -9.68
N ILE A 40 21.19 1.67 -8.38
CA ILE A 40 20.99 0.60 -7.38
C ILE A 40 19.54 0.12 -7.39
N LYS A 41 18.57 1.05 -7.33
CA LYS A 41 17.14 0.69 -7.38
C LYS A 41 16.72 -0.01 -8.67
N ALA A 42 17.30 0.40 -9.80
CA ALA A 42 17.01 -0.23 -11.09
C ALA A 42 17.60 -1.64 -11.16
N VAL A 43 18.83 -1.84 -10.67
CA VAL A 43 19.49 -3.15 -10.63
C VAL A 43 18.78 -4.11 -9.67
N ASP A 44 18.30 -3.64 -8.52
CA ASP A 44 17.49 -4.45 -7.62
C ASP A 44 16.20 -5.01 -8.28
N LYS A 45 15.62 -4.25 -9.21
CA LYS A 45 14.46 -4.72 -10.00
C LYS A 45 14.84 -5.79 -11.02
N LEU A 46 16.08 -5.77 -11.52
CA LEU A 46 16.60 -6.72 -12.49
C LEU A 46 17.09 -8.03 -11.86
N ASP A 47 17.44 -8.06 -10.58
CA ASP A 47 17.99 -9.23 -9.90
C ASP A 47 17.03 -10.42 -9.93
N PRO A 48 17.42 -11.58 -10.57
CA PRO A 48 16.58 -12.77 -10.61
C PRO A 48 16.24 -13.32 -9.23
N LYS A 49 17.14 -13.12 -8.26
CA LYS A 49 16.95 -13.54 -6.85
C LYS A 49 16.16 -12.52 -6.03
N LYS A 50 15.76 -11.37 -6.63
CA LYS A 50 14.97 -10.30 -5.98
C LYS A 50 15.54 -9.80 -4.65
N ARG A 51 16.88 -9.83 -4.53
CA ARG A 51 17.58 -9.31 -3.35
C ARG A 51 17.45 -7.79 -3.32
N ARG A 52 17.38 -7.22 -2.11
CA ARG A 52 17.37 -5.77 -1.90
C ARG A 52 18.75 -5.31 -1.45
N SER A 53 19.31 -4.34 -2.14
CA SER A 53 20.56 -3.70 -1.76
C SER A 53 20.38 -2.81 -0.52
N ASN A 54 21.37 -2.79 0.34
CA ASN A 54 21.42 -1.82 1.42
C ASN A 54 22.02 -0.51 0.92
N ILE A 55 21.16 0.40 0.50
CA ILE A 55 21.53 1.68 -0.11
C ILE A 55 22.57 2.44 0.73
N ASN A 56 22.42 2.47 2.05
CA ASN A 56 23.36 3.20 2.89
C ASN A 56 24.76 2.57 2.90
N LYS A 57 24.86 1.24 2.89
CA LYS A 57 26.14 0.54 2.79
C LYS A 57 26.77 0.74 1.41
N ASP A 58 25.98 0.67 0.35
CA ASP A 58 26.46 0.83 -1.02
C ASP A 58 26.97 2.25 -1.26
N LEU A 59 26.24 3.28 -0.82
CA LEU A 59 26.66 4.68 -0.93
C LEU A 59 27.93 4.98 -0.11
N ARG A 60 28.08 4.39 1.09
CA ARG A 60 29.32 4.51 1.87
C ARG A 60 30.50 3.87 1.14
N ALA A 61 30.30 2.69 0.55
CA ALA A 61 31.33 2.01 -0.23
C ALA A 61 31.74 2.82 -1.46
N LEU A 62 30.77 3.42 -2.17
CA LEU A 62 31.03 4.31 -3.30
C LEU A 62 31.79 5.58 -2.87
N GLY A 63 31.46 6.17 -1.74
CA GLY A 63 32.19 7.30 -1.19
C GLY A 63 33.65 6.96 -0.89
N LEU A 64 33.91 5.82 -0.24
CA LEU A 64 35.28 5.35 0.01
C LEU A 64 36.04 5.05 -1.30
N ALA A 65 35.38 4.42 -2.27
CA ALA A 65 35.97 4.16 -3.58
C ALA A 65 36.29 5.46 -4.33
N THR A 66 35.42 6.49 -4.24
CA THR A 66 35.66 7.81 -4.85
C THR A 66 36.85 8.52 -4.20
N ILE A 67 36.98 8.44 -2.86
CA ILE A 67 38.13 9.00 -2.15
C ILE A 67 39.42 8.30 -2.64
N ALA A 68 39.45 6.97 -2.67
CA ALA A 68 40.61 6.22 -3.14
C ALA A 68 40.94 6.55 -4.60
N SER A 69 39.94 6.63 -5.48
CA SER A 69 40.10 7.04 -6.88
C SER A 69 40.69 8.44 -6.99
N GLY A 70 40.19 9.41 -6.21
CA GLY A 70 40.69 10.80 -6.21
C GLY A 70 42.13 10.91 -5.78
N PHE A 71 42.59 10.14 -4.78
CA PHE A 71 44.01 10.08 -4.38
C PHE A 71 44.90 9.54 -5.50
N LEU A 72 44.37 8.66 -6.36
CA LEU A 72 45.10 8.12 -7.51
C LEU A 72 44.94 9.00 -8.78
N GLY A 73 44.30 10.17 -8.67
CA GLY A 73 44.04 11.07 -9.79
C GLY A 73 42.90 10.61 -10.73
N GLY A 74 42.07 9.65 -10.27
CA GLY A 74 40.94 9.16 -11.00
C GLY A 74 39.65 9.98 -10.81
N LEU A 75 38.62 9.64 -11.58
CA LEU A 75 37.30 10.25 -11.53
C LEU A 75 36.47 9.69 -10.36
N ASN A 76 35.34 10.35 -10.07
CA ASN A 76 34.36 9.86 -9.12
C ASN A 76 33.78 8.50 -9.54
N VAL A 77 33.53 7.64 -8.54
CA VAL A 77 32.99 6.29 -8.75
C VAL A 77 31.46 6.33 -8.61
N VAL A 78 30.77 5.78 -9.59
CA VAL A 78 29.29 5.70 -9.60
C VAL A 78 28.83 4.30 -10.00
N THR A 79 27.64 3.91 -9.55
CA THR A 79 26.99 2.69 -9.99
C THR A 79 26.31 2.94 -11.34
N VAL A 80 26.58 2.06 -12.34
CA VAL A 80 26.07 2.20 -13.71
C VAL A 80 25.09 1.08 -14.05
N ILE A 81 23.87 1.43 -14.46
CA ILE A 81 22.82 0.45 -14.84
C ILE A 81 23.26 -0.43 -15.99
N ALA A 82 23.87 0.14 -17.04
CA ALA A 82 24.22 -0.57 -18.27
C ALA A 82 25.15 -1.76 -17.98
N ARG A 83 26.22 -1.55 -17.22
CA ARG A 83 27.17 -2.63 -16.86
C ARG A 83 26.54 -3.66 -15.96
N SER A 84 25.75 -3.22 -14.97
CA SER A 84 25.06 -4.11 -14.03
C SER A 84 24.02 -4.96 -14.73
N SER A 85 23.27 -4.42 -15.69
CA SER A 85 22.28 -5.19 -16.46
C SER A 85 22.92 -6.24 -17.34
N VAL A 86 24.07 -5.93 -17.97
CA VAL A 86 24.84 -6.92 -18.74
C VAL A 86 25.27 -8.08 -17.85
N ASN A 87 25.80 -7.79 -16.66
CA ASN A 87 26.21 -8.81 -15.70
C ASN A 87 25.05 -9.70 -15.27
N VAL A 88 23.92 -9.11 -14.92
CA VAL A 88 22.69 -9.85 -14.51
C VAL A 88 22.15 -10.70 -15.66
N ASN A 89 22.04 -10.15 -16.85
CA ASN A 89 21.52 -10.85 -18.04
C ASN A 89 22.38 -12.04 -18.46
N ASN A 90 23.68 -12.00 -18.14
CA ASN A 90 24.61 -13.10 -18.36
C ASN A 90 24.78 -14.04 -17.14
N GLY A 91 23.85 -13.99 -16.20
CA GLY A 91 23.82 -14.93 -15.07
C GLY A 91 24.77 -14.60 -13.92
N GLY A 92 25.36 -13.41 -13.89
CA GLY A 92 26.23 -12.97 -12.80
C GLY A 92 25.44 -12.80 -11.49
N THR A 93 25.78 -13.58 -10.45
CA THR A 93 25.10 -13.56 -9.15
C THR A 93 26.01 -13.16 -7.99
N ASN A 94 27.31 -13.01 -8.24
CA ASN A 94 28.32 -12.81 -7.23
C ASN A 94 29.13 -11.51 -7.45
N ARG A 95 29.72 -10.99 -6.37
CA ARG A 95 30.58 -9.80 -6.40
C ARG A 95 31.91 -10.05 -7.15
N SER A 96 32.33 -11.30 -7.29
CA SER A 96 33.53 -11.70 -8.04
C SER A 96 33.55 -11.22 -9.48
N ALA A 97 32.39 -11.10 -10.14
CA ALA A 97 32.29 -10.57 -11.50
C ALA A 97 32.88 -9.16 -11.61
N ASN A 98 32.61 -8.27 -10.64
CA ASN A 98 33.16 -6.92 -10.65
C ASN A 98 34.69 -6.89 -10.40
N PHE A 99 35.19 -7.77 -9.52
CA PHE A 99 36.60 -7.91 -9.24
C PHE A 99 37.38 -8.39 -10.47
N PHE A 100 36.93 -9.46 -11.13
CA PHE A 100 37.56 -9.96 -12.36
C PHE A 100 37.44 -8.94 -13.50
N HIS A 101 36.34 -8.22 -13.62
CA HIS A 101 36.21 -7.14 -14.59
C HIS A 101 37.30 -6.07 -14.41
N ALA A 102 37.57 -5.66 -13.18
CA ALA A 102 38.62 -4.67 -12.89
C ALA A 102 40.04 -5.23 -13.24
N ILE A 103 40.32 -6.48 -12.89
CA ILE A 103 41.58 -7.13 -13.26
C ILE A 103 41.75 -7.23 -14.77
N PHE A 104 40.72 -7.71 -15.49
CA PHE A 104 40.79 -7.83 -16.95
C PHE A 104 40.92 -6.47 -17.61
N LEU A 105 40.26 -5.41 -17.11
CA LEU A 105 40.47 -4.05 -17.61
C LEU A 105 41.92 -3.60 -17.45
N LEU A 106 42.46 -3.82 -16.24
CA LEU A 106 43.87 -3.45 -15.98
C LEU A 106 44.84 -4.21 -16.93
N LEU A 107 44.67 -5.53 -17.04
CA LEU A 107 45.48 -6.35 -17.93
C LEU A 107 45.33 -5.92 -19.40
N PHE A 108 44.09 -5.62 -19.81
CA PHE A 108 43.80 -5.21 -21.17
C PHE A 108 44.44 -3.86 -21.50
N ILE A 109 44.42 -2.91 -20.59
CA ILE A 109 45.08 -1.61 -20.74
C ILE A 109 46.60 -1.79 -20.80
N LEU A 110 47.19 -2.66 -19.96
CA LEU A 110 48.63 -2.85 -19.91
C LEU A 110 49.16 -3.56 -21.20
N ILE A 111 48.41 -4.52 -21.73
CA ILE A 111 48.87 -5.37 -22.85
C ILE A 111 48.46 -4.78 -24.21
N PHE A 112 47.27 -4.18 -24.31
CA PHE A 112 46.66 -3.80 -25.58
C PHE A 112 46.52 -2.28 -25.79
N VAL A 113 47.33 -1.45 -25.12
CA VAL A 113 47.29 0.02 -25.27
C VAL A 113 47.31 0.47 -26.72
N SER A 114 48.23 -0.07 -27.57
CA SER A 114 48.35 0.34 -28.96
C SER A 114 47.14 -0.09 -29.81
N GLN A 115 46.45 -1.16 -29.46
CA GLN A 115 45.22 -1.58 -30.14
C GLN A 115 44.02 -0.73 -29.72
N ILE A 116 43.94 -0.35 -28.45
CA ILE A 116 42.88 0.53 -27.95
C ILE A 116 42.94 1.89 -28.65
N GLN A 117 44.13 2.45 -28.87
CA GLN A 117 44.31 3.71 -29.57
C GLN A 117 43.85 3.68 -31.04
N LYS A 118 43.75 2.49 -31.66
CA LYS A 118 43.28 2.30 -33.03
C LYS A 118 41.75 2.24 -33.13
N ILE A 119 41.01 2.21 -32.00
CA ILE A 119 39.55 2.17 -32.03
C ILE A 119 39.04 3.52 -32.56
N PRO A 120 38.31 3.56 -33.68
CA PRO A 120 37.84 4.79 -34.26
C PRO A 120 36.75 5.42 -33.37
N LEU A 121 36.83 6.73 -33.13
CA LEU A 121 35.84 7.49 -32.35
C LEU A 121 34.37 7.28 -32.81
N PRO A 122 34.11 7.18 -34.17
CA PRO A 122 32.75 6.87 -34.64
C PRO A 122 32.18 5.55 -34.12
N ALA A 123 33.01 4.54 -33.87
CA ALA A 123 32.54 3.27 -33.30
C ALA A 123 32.07 3.44 -31.85
N LEU A 124 32.79 4.24 -31.04
CA LEU A 124 32.38 4.57 -29.70
C LEU A 124 31.10 5.40 -29.70
N ALA A 125 31.01 6.39 -30.60
CA ALA A 125 29.80 7.22 -30.76
C ALA A 125 28.56 6.37 -31.13
N ALA A 126 28.74 5.39 -32.07
CA ALA A 126 27.66 4.49 -32.46
C ALA A 126 27.11 3.65 -31.26
N ILE A 127 28.02 3.15 -30.41
CA ILE A 127 27.62 2.42 -29.19
C ILE A 127 26.85 3.31 -28.25
N LEU A 128 27.27 4.57 -28.06
CA LEU A 128 26.58 5.53 -27.22
C LEU A 128 25.19 5.87 -27.77
N VAL A 129 25.06 6.13 -29.07
CA VAL A 129 23.79 6.39 -29.75
C VAL A 129 22.85 5.20 -29.63
N TYR A 130 23.34 3.97 -29.87
CA TYR A 130 22.54 2.76 -29.71
C TYR A 130 22.06 2.56 -28.27
N THR A 131 22.93 2.78 -27.30
CA THR A 131 22.57 2.69 -25.88
C THR A 131 21.53 3.74 -25.51
N GLY A 132 21.72 4.98 -25.96
CA GLY A 132 20.76 6.08 -25.78
C GLY A 132 19.39 5.75 -26.40
N TYR A 133 19.35 5.25 -27.62
CA TYR A 133 18.13 4.81 -28.29
C TYR A 133 17.40 3.71 -27.48
N LYS A 134 18.13 2.71 -26.98
CA LYS A 134 17.57 1.63 -26.18
C LYS A 134 16.98 2.13 -24.84
N LEU A 135 17.62 3.09 -24.21
CA LEU A 135 17.13 3.70 -22.96
C LEU A 135 15.91 4.62 -23.20
N ALA A 136 15.89 5.33 -24.34
CA ALA A 136 14.81 6.21 -24.75
C ALA A 136 13.72 5.50 -25.58
N ALA A 137 13.60 4.17 -25.48
CA ALA A 137 12.64 3.39 -26.25
C ALA A 137 11.20 3.94 -26.08
N PRO A 138 10.41 4.11 -27.17
CA PRO A 138 9.05 4.65 -27.14
C PRO A 138 8.12 3.90 -26.19
N GLU A 139 8.35 2.61 -25.97
CA GLU A 139 7.60 1.79 -25.03
C GLU A 139 7.66 2.29 -23.58
N ASN A 140 8.76 2.93 -23.18
CA ASN A 140 8.93 3.52 -21.86
C ASN A 140 8.00 4.73 -21.68
N PHE A 141 7.86 5.57 -22.72
CA PHE A 141 6.95 6.70 -22.73
C PHE A 141 5.48 6.25 -22.66
N LEU A 142 5.12 5.26 -23.48
CA LEU A 142 3.77 4.68 -23.48
C LEU A 142 3.41 4.04 -22.13
N ARG A 143 4.38 3.41 -21.46
CA ARG A 143 4.19 2.82 -20.14
C ARG A 143 3.88 3.88 -19.10
N ILE A 144 4.61 5.01 -19.11
CA ILE A 144 4.37 6.13 -18.18
C ILE A 144 3.01 6.77 -18.46
N TYR A 145 2.66 6.98 -19.73
CA TYR A 145 1.37 7.52 -20.13
C TYR A 145 0.19 6.64 -19.67
N LYS A 146 0.34 5.32 -19.72
CA LYS A 146 -0.68 4.35 -19.24
C LYS A 146 -0.88 4.41 -17.73
N ILE A 147 0.11 4.86 -16.94
CA ILE A 147 -0.03 5.04 -15.49
C ILE A 147 -0.96 6.21 -15.19
N GLY A 148 -0.79 7.35 -15.87
CA GLY A 148 -1.61 8.54 -15.72
C GLY A 148 -1.05 9.70 -16.53
N LYS A 149 -1.96 10.61 -16.94
CA LYS A 149 -1.59 11.81 -17.71
C LYS A 149 -0.70 12.75 -16.90
N GLU A 150 -0.96 12.86 -15.60
CA GLU A 150 -0.15 13.66 -14.66
C GLU A 150 1.28 13.11 -14.56
N GLN A 151 1.44 11.79 -14.54
CA GLN A 151 2.77 11.17 -14.51
C GLN A 151 3.53 11.41 -15.82
N ALA A 152 2.84 11.33 -16.97
CA ALA A 152 3.41 11.65 -18.27
C ALA A 152 3.83 13.13 -18.35
N PHE A 153 3.03 14.04 -17.80
CA PHE A 153 3.35 15.47 -17.76
C PHE A 153 4.58 15.75 -16.88
N ILE A 154 4.63 15.20 -15.66
CA ILE A 154 5.78 15.35 -14.76
C ILE A 154 7.04 14.79 -15.42
N PHE A 155 6.94 13.62 -16.04
CA PHE A 155 8.05 13.00 -16.78
C PHE A 155 8.55 13.89 -17.90
N LEU A 156 7.64 14.47 -18.71
CA LEU A 156 8.02 15.36 -19.82
C LEU A 156 8.71 16.62 -19.32
N VAL A 157 8.18 17.27 -18.27
CA VAL A 157 8.81 18.46 -17.66
C VAL A 157 10.20 18.12 -17.13
N THR A 158 10.37 17.00 -16.45
CA THR A 158 11.67 16.56 -15.93
C THR A 158 12.65 16.29 -17.07
N LEU A 159 12.22 15.59 -18.12
CA LEU A 159 13.03 15.25 -19.28
C LEU A 159 13.49 16.50 -20.03
N LEU A 160 12.56 17.40 -20.36
CA LEU A 160 12.89 18.65 -21.05
C LEU A 160 13.76 19.57 -20.18
N GLY A 161 13.47 19.66 -18.88
CA GLY A 161 14.30 20.39 -17.94
C GLY A 161 15.75 19.88 -17.93
N THR A 162 15.93 18.54 -17.87
CA THR A 162 17.25 17.93 -17.89
C THR A 162 17.99 18.12 -19.23
N LEU A 163 17.27 18.07 -20.36
CA LEU A 163 17.85 18.24 -21.68
C LEU A 163 18.25 19.69 -22.01
N LEU A 164 17.45 20.66 -21.52
CA LEU A 164 17.65 22.09 -21.83
C LEU A 164 18.60 22.80 -20.86
N THR A 165 18.78 22.25 -19.66
CA THR A 165 19.64 22.83 -18.63
C THR A 165 20.69 21.81 -18.16
N ASP A 166 20.45 21.19 -17.02
CA ASP A 166 21.31 20.18 -16.40
C ASP A 166 20.48 19.18 -15.57
N LEU A 167 21.11 18.08 -15.14
CA LEU A 167 20.45 17.02 -14.40
C LEU A 167 19.84 17.50 -13.08
N ILE A 168 20.53 18.38 -12.36
CA ILE A 168 20.07 18.89 -11.05
C ILE A 168 18.84 19.76 -11.21
N THR A 169 18.92 20.72 -12.14
CA THR A 169 17.81 21.64 -12.46
C THR A 169 16.60 20.86 -13.00
N GLY A 170 16.82 19.87 -13.88
CA GLY A 170 15.74 19.04 -14.40
C GLY A 170 15.03 18.25 -13.30
N ILE A 171 15.77 17.65 -12.35
CA ILE A 171 15.19 16.95 -11.20
C ILE A 171 14.44 17.92 -10.29
N ALA A 172 15.00 19.11 -10.02
CA ALA A 172 14.34 20.14 -9.21
C ALA A 172 13.02 20.59 -9.83
N LEU A 173 13.00 20.83 -11.15
CA LEU A 173 11.78 21.15 -11.90
C LEU A 173 10.76 19.99 -11.85
N GLY A 174 11.20 18.75 -11.95
CA GLY A 174 10.34 17.58 -11.82
C GLY A 174 9.69 17.47 -10.44
N ILE A 175 10.46 17.71 -9.37
CA ILE A 175 9.95 17.70 -8.00
C ILE A 175 8.95 18.85 -7.80
N LEU A 176 9.28 20.06 -8.26
CA LEU A 176 8.37 21.22 -8.19
C LEU A 176 7.08 20.97 -8.98
N CYS A 177 7.19 20.43 -10.19
CA CYS A 177 6.04 20.07 -11.01
C CYS A 177 5.16 19.02 -10.30
N THR A 178 5.76 17.98 -9.71
CA THR A 178 5.02 16.97 -8.93
C THR A 178 4.27 17.61 -7.77
N PHE A 179 4.92 18.52 -7.05
CA PHE A 179 4.31 19.25 -5.95
C PHE A 179 3.09 20.07 -6.42
N LEU A 180 3.23 20.83 -7.52
CA LEU A 180 2.15 21.63 -8.10
C LEU A 180 1.00 20.74 -8.58
N VAL A 181 1.28 19.66 -9.29
CA VAL A 181 0.26 18.71 -9.76
C VAL A 181 -0.52 18.12 -8.58
N HIS A 182 0.18 17.69 -7.52
CA HIS A 182 -0.50 17.17 -6.33
C HIS A 182 -1.34 18.23 -5.62
N LEU A 183 -0.88 19.47 -5.61
CA LEU A 183 -1.64 20.58 -5.06
C LEU A 183 -2.95 20.81 -5.82
N PHE A 184 -2.89 20.82 -7.17
CA PHE A 184 -4.09 20.93 -8.02
C PHE A 184 -5.05 19.76 -7.85
N LEU A 185 -4.54 18.52 -7.75
CA LEU A 185 -5.37 17.34 -7.58
C LEU A 185 -6.13 17.33 -6.24
N ASN A 186 -5.58 17.93 -5.19
CA ASN A 186 -6.16 17.92 -3.85
C ASN A 186 -7.10 19.08 -3.53
N LYS A 187 -7.12 20.13 -4.36
CA LYS A 187 -7.98 21.32 -4.20
C LYS A 187 -7.94 22.02 -2.83
N SER A 188 -7.07 21.61 -1.90
CA SER A 188 -6.99 22.19 -0.55
C SER A 188 -5.55 22.36 -0.10
N LEU A 189 -5.09 23.63 -0.14
CA LEU A 189 -3.78 24.05 0.37
C LEU A 189 -3.60 23.77 1.88
N VAL A 190 -4.67 23.96 2.65
CA VAL A 190 -4.63 23.81 4.10
C VAL A 190 -4.48 22.33 4.50
N LEU A 191 -5.19 21.43 3.85
CA LEU A 191 -5.05 20.00 4.08
C LEU A 191 -3.68 19.49 3.63
N PHE A 192 -3.18 19.98 2.50
CA PHE A 192 -1.87 19.64 1.97
C PHE A 192 -0.75 20.04 2.94
N SER A 193 -0.72 21.30 3.40
CA SER A 193 0.31 21.81 4.31
C SER A 193 0.26 21.14 5.70
N ARG A 194 -0.94 20.91 6.24
CA ARG A 194 -1.12 20.27 7.53
C ARG A 194 -0.67 18.79 7.50
N ASN A 195 -0.92 18.10 6.40
CA ASN A 195 -0.61 16.69 6.24
C ASN A 195 0.86 16.43 5.86
N TRP A 196 1.54 17.40 5.30
CA TRP A 196 2.96 17.30 5.01
C TRP A 196 3.80 17.17 6.29
N LEU A 197 3.44 17.90 7.35
CA LEU A 197 4.23 18.00 8.59
C LEU A 197 3.86 16.95 9.65
N LYS A 198 2.63 16.40 9.65
CA LYS A 198 2.17 15.46 10.68
C LYS A 198 2.17 14.01 10.18
N PRO A 199 2.58 13.03 11.00
CA PRO A 199 2.43 11.62 10.66
C PRO A 199 0.94 11.25 10.68
N ASN A 200 0.41 10.84 9.53
CA ASN A 200 -0.97 10.37 9.39
C ASN A 200 -1.04 8.83 9.34
N VAL A 201 -0.06 8.17 9.92
CA VAL A 201 0.06 6.71 9.94
C VAL A 201 0.06 6.24 11.39
N LEU A 202 -0.97 5.49 11.75
CA LEU A 202 -1.08 4.79 13.03
C LEU A 202 -0.87 3.30 12.79
N MET A 203 -0.14 2.63 13.67
CA MET A 203 0.08 1.19 13.62
C MET A 203 -0.11 0.60 15.00
N PHE A 204 -0.84 -0.50 15.08
CA PHE A 204 -1.00 -1.30 16.29
C PHE A 204 -1.21 -2.77 15.93
N LEU A 205 -0.98 -3.64 16.89
CA LEU A 205 -1.30 -5.06 16.80
C LEU A 205 -2.73 -5.25 17.36
N GLU A 206 -3.61 -5.83 16.57
CA GLU A 206 -4.96 -6.18 17.03
C GLU A 206 -4.88 -7.44 17.90
N GLU A 207 -5.21 -7.34 19.17
CA GLU A 207 -5.12 -8.45 20.14
C GLU A 207 -6.00 -9.65 19.75
N GLU A 208 -7.16 -9.41 19.18
CA GLU A 208 -8.14 -10.45 18.84
C GLU A 208 -7.77 -11.24 17.58
N SER A 209 -7.29 -10.55 16.56
CA SER A 209 -6.95 -11.15 15.26
C SER A 209 -5.49 -11.55 15.15
N GLY A 210 -4.61 -10.97 15.98
CA GLY A 210 -3.17 -11.07 15.89
C GLY A 210 -2.58 -10.37 14.64
N ASN A 211 -3.38 -9.54 13.95
CA ASN A 211 -2.96 -8.86 12.73
C ASN A 211 -2.33 -7.51 13.04
N TYR A 212 -1.29 -7.13 12.30
CA TYR A 212 -0.79 -5.77 12.30
C TYR A 212 -1.72 -4.88 11.49
N TYR A 213 -2.30 -3.87 12.14
CA TYR A 213 -3.17 -2.91 11.50
C TYR A 213 -2.49 -1.56 11.34
N VAL A 214 -2.50 -1.02 10.12
CA VAL A 214 -1.86 0.25 9.76
C VAL A 214 -2.90 1.16 9.13
N SER A 215 -3.38 2.16 9.87
CA SER A 215 -4.31 3.17 9.37
C SER A 215 -3.57 4.35 8.76
N VAL A 216 -3.93 4.71 7.53
CA VAL A 216 -3.39 5.86 6.79
C VAL A 216 -4.49 6.87 6.59
N LYS A 217 -4.31 8.11 7.11
CA LYS A 217 -5.35 9.15 7.06
C LYS A 217 -4.97 10.28 6.09
N ASN A 218 -5.99 10.90 5.51
CA ASN A 218 -5.99 12.11 4.70
C ASN A 218 -5.22 12.00 3.37
N PHE A 219 -3.90 11.90 3.39
CA PHE A 219 -3.07 12.08 2.20
C PHE A 219 -1.83 11.20 2.26
N CYS A 220 -1.62 10.35 1.26
CA CYS A 220 -0.45 9.50 1.16
C CYS A 220 0.24 9.71 -0.20
N SER A 221 1.37 10.39 -0.21
CA SER A 221 2.15 10.71 -1.40
C SER A 221 3.63 10.37 -1.22
N PHE A 222 4.40 10.52 -2.28
CA PHE A 222 5.85 10.33 -2.22
C PHE A 222 6.53 11.14 -1.10
N LEU A 223 5.97 12.32 -0.74
CA LEU A 223 6.50 13.21 0.31
C LEU A 223 6.41 12.60 1.71
N ASN A 224 5.34 11.86 2.01
CA ASN A 224 5.12 11.29 3.34
C ASN A 224 5.17 9.75 3.36
N PHE A 225 5.38 9.12 2.21
CA PHE A 225 5.49 7.66 2.08
C PHE A 225 6.59 7.05 2.95
N PHE A 226 7.66 7.79 3.23
CA PHE A 226 8.73 7.31 4.10
C PHE A 226 8.25 6.99 5.53
N LYS A 227 7.21 7.67 6.01
CA LYS A 227 6.60 7.42 7.32
C LYS A 227 5.84 6.09 7.34
N LEU A 228 5.04 5.84 6.30
CA LEU A 228 4.38 4.56 6.10
C LEU A 228 5.41 3.44 5.94
N LYS A 229 6.43 3.67 5.12
CA LYS A 229 7.53 2.73 4.91
C LYS A 229 8.22 2.35 6.22
N LYS A 230 8.55 3.34 7.07
CA LYS A 230 9.17 3.10 8.37
C LYS A 230 8.31 2.18 9.23
N LYS A 231 6.98 2.37 9.26
CA LYS A 231 6.06 1.51 10.00
C LYS A 231 5.97 0.10 9.40
N LEU A 232 5.94 -0.02 8.08
CA LEU A 232 5.94 -1.33 7.42
C LEU A 232 7.25 -2.10 7.61
N ASP A 233 8.39 -1.41 7.70
CA ASP A 233 9.70 -2.01 7.97
C ASP A 233 9.82 -2.53 9.43
N GLU A 234 8.95 -2.06 10.36
CA GLU A 234 8.85 -2.54 11.75
C GLU A 234 8.07 -3.87 11.85
N ILE A 235 7.25 -4.22 10.85
CA ILE A 235 6.42 -5.42 10.82
C ILE A 235 7.22 -6.61 10.28
N PRO A 236 7.26 -7.77 10.98
CA PRO A 236 7.88 -8.97 10.44
C PRO A 236 7.20 -9.42 9.14
N GLU A 237 7.97 -9.69 8.09
CA GLU A 237 7.43 -10.06 6.78
C GLU A 237 6.78 -11.48 6.75
N THR A 238 6.75 -12.19 7.88
CA THR A 238 6.05 -13.47 8.09
C THR A 238 4.63 -13.31 8.59
N GLU A 239 4.29 -12.11 9.08
CA GLU A 239 3.03 -11.82 9.73
C GLU A 239 1.96 -11.35 8.75
N HIS A 240 0.72 -11.22 9.23
CA HIS A 240 -0.37 -10.61 8.48
C HIS A 240 -0.49 -9.13 8.82
N ALA A 241 -0.35 -8.27 7.80
CA ALA A 241 -0.48 -6.83 7.91
C ALA A 241 -1.63 -6.32 7.03
N ILE A 242 -2.50 -5.50 7.62
CA ILE A 242 -3.63 -4.85 6.97
C ILE A 242 -3.35 -3.36 6.92
N ILE A 243 -3.32 -2.78 5.72
CA ILE A 243 -3.15 -1.34 5.53
C ILE A 243 -4.48 -0.75 5.10
N ASP A 244 -5.01 0.13 5.92
CA ASP A 244 -6.31 0.77 5.72
C ASP A 244 -6.16 2.20 5.19
N PHE A 245 -6.72 2.43 4.00
CA PHE A 245 -6.82 3.72 3.32
C PHE A 245 -8.24 4.30 3.35
N SER A 246 -9.17 3.74 4.13
CA SER A 246 -10.58 4.21 4.19
C SER A 246 -10.67 5.70 4.55
N LEU A 247 -9.75 6.19 5.38
CA LEU A 247 -9.66 7.59 5.78
C LEU A 247 -8.66 8.42 4.94
N CYS A 248 -8.21 7.88 3.80
CA CYS A 248 -7.23 8.52 2.94
C CYS A 248 -7.90 9.06 1.66
N ASP A 249 -7.84 10.37 1.44
CA ASP A 249 -8.48 11.01 0.29
C ASP A 249 -7.66 10.93 -1.00
N PHE A 250 -6.35 10.74 -0.87
CA PHE A 250 -5.43 10.72 -1.99
C PHE A 250 -4.27 9.76 -1.77
N VAL A 251 -4.01 8.90 -2.75
CA VAL A 251 -2.86 7.97 -2.78
C VAL A 251 -2.16 8.08 -4.13
N ASP A 252 -0.88 8.46 -4.12
CA ASP A 252 -0.13 8.65 -5.36
C ASP A 252 0.43 7.35 -5.94
N HIS A 253 0.94 7.44 -7.17
CA HIS A 253 1.57 6.34 -7.90
C HIS A 253 2.76 5.71 -7.13
N THR A 254 3.61 6.51 -6.53
CA THR A 254 4.81 6.04 -5.80
C THR A 254 4.43 5.17 -4.62
N VAL A 255 3.37 5.54 -3.90
CA VAL A 255 2.81 4.76 -2.80
C VAL A 255 2.26 3.44 -3.30
N MET A 256 1.46 3.46 -4.38
CA MET A 256 0.87 2.24 -4.97
C MET A 256 1.95 1.25 -5.46
N GLU A 257 3.01 1.73 -6.12
CA GLU A 257 4.16 0.91 -6.52
C GLU A 257 4.90 0.37 -5.29
N GLY A 258 5.16 1.21 -4.29
CA GLY A 258 5.80 0.85 -3.04
C GLY A 258 5.07 -0.26 -2.29
N LEU A 259 3.76 -0.13 -2.12
CA LEU A 259 2.91 -1.15 -1.49
C LEU A 259 2.95 -2.50 -2.24
N ASN A 260 2.99 -2.45 -3.59
CA ASN A 260 3.12 -3.67 -4.36
C ASN A 260 4.46 -4.39 -4.13
N ASN A 261 5.54 -3.63 -3.92
CA ASN A 261 6.85 -4.19 -3.59
C ASN A 261 6.87 -4.82 -2.19
N TYR A 262 6.25 -4.16 -1.19
CA TYR A 262 6.07 -4.73 0.15
C TYR A 262 5.25 -6.03 0.12
N ARG A 263 4.13 -6.04 -0.60
CA ARG A 263 3.30 -7.24 -0.75
C ARG A 263 4.09 -8.43 -1.31
N ARG A 264 4.97 -8.19 -2.28
CA ARG A 264 5.86 -9.25 -2.82
C ARG A 264 6.86 -9.73 -1.78
N GLY A 265 7.40 -8.83 -0.95
CA GLY A 265 8.29 -9.16 0.15
C GLY A 265 7.62 -10.08 1.17
N PHE A 266 6.44 -9.69 1.67
CA PHE A 266 5.65 -10.50 2.60
C PHE A 266 5.31 -11.87 2.00
N ALA A 267 4.78 -11.90 0.78
CA ALA A 267 4.42 -13.16 0.11
C ALA A 267 5.62 -14.10 -0.08
N SER A 268 6.84 -13.56 -0.28
CA SER A 268 8.06 -14.38 -0.44
C SER A 268 8.52 -15.05 0.86
N LYS A 269 8.08 -14.55 2.02
CA LYS A 269 8.43 -15.04 3.35
C LYS A 269 7.25 -15.71 4.09
N GLY A 270 6.14 -15.90 3.38
CA GLY A 270 4.96 -16.58 3.91
C GLY A 270 3.95 -15.67 4.61
N GLY A 271 4.23 -14.37 4.74
CA GLY A 271 3.30 -13.41 5.32
C GLY A 271 2.30 -12.84 4.30
N ILE A 272 1.34 -12.09 4.81
CA ILE A 272 0.25 -11.50 4.02
C ILE A 272 0.24 -9.99 4.23
N LEU A 273 0.28 -9.22 3.15
CA LEU A 273 0.03 -7.79 3.18
C LEU A 273 -1.22 -7.47 2.37
N GLU A 274 -2.27 -7.02 3.05
CA GLU A 274 -3.52 -6.60 2.41
C GLU A 274 -3.69 -5.09 2.47
N THR A 275 -4.36 -4.54 1.45
CA THR A 275 -4.75 -3.13 1.41
C THR A 275 -6.26 -3.05 1.28
N ILE A 276 -6.91 -2.28 2.14
CA ILE A 276 -8.34 -2.05 2.18
C ILE A 276 -8.63 -0.55 2.05
N GLY A 277 -9.88 -0.17 1.77
CA GLY A 277 -10.30 1.24 1.68
C GLY A 277 -9.92 1.96 0.39
N LEU A 278 -9.38 1.26 -0.63
CA LEU A 278 -9.11 1.82 -1.95
C LEU A 278 -10.23 1.54 -2.97
N ASP A 279 -11.20 0.73 -2.60
CA ASP A 279 -12.18 0.14 -3.52
C ASP A 279 -13.14 1.17 -4.12
N ILE A 280 -13.44 2.21 -3.37
CA ILE A 280 -14.31 3.32 -3.76
C ILE A 280 -13.54 4.58 -4.21
N ARG A 281 -12.21 4.50 -4.29
CA ARG A 281 -11.38 5.61 -4.74
C ARG A 281 -11.26 5.58 -6.26
N ALA A 282 -11.56 6.72 -6.92
CA ALA A 282 -11.38 6.85 -8.35
C ALA A 282 -9.92 6.62 -8.74
N ALA A 283 -9.72 5.72 -9.70
CA ALA A 283 -8.43 5.61 -10.37
C ALA A 283 -8.46 6.48 -11.64
N GLU A 284 -7.38 7.20 -11.90
CA GLU A 284 -7.30 8.03 -13.11
C GLU A 284 -7.19 7.18 -14.37
N THR A 285 -6.64 5.97 -14.26
CA THR A 285 -6.52 5.00 -15.35
C THR A 285 -6.76 3.57 -14.84
N THR A 286 -6.89 2.61 -15.74
CA THR A 286 -6.98 1.18 -15.41
C THR A 286 -5.65 0.58 -14.91
N HIS A 287 -4.56 1.36 -14.89
CA HIS A 287 -3.27 0.87 -14.44
C HIS A 287 -3.28 0.56 -12.92
N PRO A 288 -2.71 -0.58 -12.46
CA PRO A 288 -2.73 -0.97 -11.03
C PRO A 288 -2.08 0.05 -10.09
N PHE A 289 -1.20 0.91 -10.61
CA PHE A 289 -0.48 1.94 -9.85
C PHE A 289 -1.00 3.36 -10.15
N ALA A 290 -2.15 3.48 -10.81
CA ALA A 290 -2.76 4.79 -11.02
C ALA A 290 -3.04 5.51 -9.69
N VAL A 291 -2.98 6.83 -9.72
CA VAL A 291 -3.36 7.68 -8.61
C VAL A 291 -4.81 7.38 -8.20
N ARG A 292 -5.05 7.30 -6.89
CA ARG A 292 -6.37 7.08 -6.30
C ARG A 292 -6.80 8.32 -5.53
N LYS A 293 -8.03 8.78 -5.77
CA LYS A 293 -8.60 9.95 -5.08
C LYS A 293 -10.06 9.74 -4.74
N SER A 294 -10.51 10.35 -3.65
CA SER A 294 -11.93 10.42 -3.31
C SER A 294 -12.68 11.26 -4.34
N LEU A 295 -13.83 10.78 -4.77
CA LEU A 295 -14.74 11.53 -5.63
C LEU A 295 -15.79 12.26 -4.80
N PRO A 296 -16.29 13.42 -5.30
CA PRO A 296 -17.52 14.00 -4.77
C PRO A 296 -18.67 13.00 -4.89
N GLN A 297 -19.55 12.97 -3.89
CA GLN A 297 -20.66 12.01 -3.79
C GLN A 297 -21.58 12.02 -5.03
N SER A 298 -21.74 13.17 -5.71
CA SER A 298 -22.51 13.31 -6.95
C SER A 298 -21.94 12.57 -8.16
N ASN A 299 -20.63 12.33 -8.21
CA ASN A 299 -19.95 11.65 -9.33
C ASN A 299 -19.78 10.15 -9.07
N PHE A 300 -20.22 9.66 -7.93
CA PHE A 300 -20.01 8.31 -7.45
C PHE A 300 -20.82 7.28 -8.28
N LEU A 301 -22.04 7.64 -8.63
CA LEU A 301 -22.99 6.75 -9.35
C LEU A 301 -22.59 6.47 -10.81
N ASN A 302 -21.69 7.27 -11.38
CA ASN A 302 -21.22 7.14 -12.77
C ASN A 302 -19.77 6.62 -12.87
N PHE A 303 -19.26 6.03 -11.80
CA PHE A 303 -17.84 5.68 -11.72
C PHE A 303 -17.57 4.28 -12.28
N GLN A 304 -16.83 4.19 -13.39
CA GLN A 304 -16.21 2.95 -13.86
C GLN A 304 -14.83 2.82 -13.25
N ALA A 305 -14.73 2.10 -12.15
CA ALA A 305 -13.46 1.82 -11.52
C ALA A 305 -12.77 0.61 -12.14
N SER A 306 -11.47 0.70 -12.35
CA SER A 306 -10.67 -0.51 -12.45
C SER A 306 -10.74 -1.24 -11.11
N LEU A 307 -11.06 -2.52 -11.11
CA LEU A 307 -11.17 -3.32 -9.90
C LEU A 307 -9.85 -3.27 -9.12
N THR A 308 -9.95 -3.06 -7.81
CA THR A 308 -8.81 -3.18 -6.92
C THR A 308 -8.37 -4.64 -6.76
N LYS A 309 -7.20 -4.87 -6.20
CA LYS A 309 -6.77 -6.26 -5.92
C LYS A 309 -7.68 -6.96 -4.91
N ARG A 310 -8.27 -6.20 -3.96
CA ARG A 310 -9.26 -6.72 -3.03
C ARG A 310 -10.53 -7.12 -3.79
N GLN A 311 -11.04 -6.26 -4.65
CA GLN A 311 -12.22 -6.55 -5.48
C GLN A 311 -12.03 -7.76 -6.40
N VAL A 312 -10.86 -7.91 -7.04
CA VAL A 312 -10.53 -9.12 -7.82
C VAL A 312 -10.55 -10.38 -6.95
N ARG A 313 -10.10 -10.31 -5.68
CA ARG A 313 -10.16 -11.45 -4.76
C ARG A 313 -11.60 -11.74 -4.31
N LEU A 314 -12.41 -10.69 -4.05
CA LEU A 314 -13.84 -10.86 -3.74
C LEU A 314 -14.59 -11.49 -4.92
N GLN A 315 -14.29 -11.07 -6.16
CA GLN A 315 -14.84 -11.68 -7.36
C GLN A 315 -14.45 -13.15 -7.51
N LYS A 316 -13.19 -13.51 -7.22
CA LYS A 316 -12.77 -14.92 -7.19
C LYS A 316 -13.49 -15.71 -6.09
N LEU A 317 -13.65 -15.11 -4.92
CA LEU A 317 -14.39 -15.72 -3.82
C LEU A 317 -15.84 -15.96 -4.20
N SER A 318 -16.50 -15.01 -4.85
CA SER A 318 -17.88 -15.18 -5.32
C SER A 318 -18.00 -16.30 -6.35
N THR A 319 -17.00 -16.45 -7.25
CA THR A 319 -16.98 -17.57 -8.23
C THR A 319 -16.82 -18.92 -7.54
N ILE A 320 -15.98 -19.02 -6.50
CA ILE A 320 -15.80 -20.27 -5.74
C ILE A 320 -17.08 -20.66 -5.00
N LEU A 321 -17.80 -19.68 -4.46
CA LEU A 321 -19.04 -19.87 -3.68
C LEU A 321 -20.30 -19.96 -4.54
N ASP A 322 -20.16 -19.75 -5.85
CA ASP A 322 -21.29 -19.65 -6.77
C ASP A 322 -22.28 -18.54 -6.36
N TRP A 323 -21.73 -17.37 -5.95
CA TRP A 323 -22.45 -16.16 -5.56
C TRP A 323 -22.36 -15.06 -6.60
N GLU A 324 -23.33 -14.15 -6.60
CA GLU A 324 -23.27 -12.92 -7.40
C GLU A 324 -22.39 -11.88 -6.74
N TYR A 325 -21.54 -11.20 -7.52
CA TYR A 325 -20.70 -10.12 -7.06
C TYR A 325 -21.00 -8.81 -7.79
N LEU A 326 -21.26 -7.76 -7.03
CA LEU A 326 -21.45 -6.39 -7.51
C LEU A 326 -20.43 -5.48 -6.82
N ALA A 327 -19.48 -4.95 -7.58
CA ALA A 327 -18.44 -4.05 -7.06
C ALA A 327 -18.95 -2.62 -6.85
N GLU A 328 -19.92 -2.20 -7.65
CA GLU A 328 -20.41 -0.82 -7.71
C GLU A 328 -21.18 -0.40 -6.46
N PRO A 329 -21.09 0.89 -6.05
CA PRO A 329 -21.86 1.41 -4.94
C PRO A 329 -23.34 1.52 -5.29
N VAL A 330 -24.18 1.16 -4.33
CA VAL A 330 -25.63 1.26 -4.37
C VAL A 330 -26.11 2.07 -3.17
N SER A 331 -26.95 3.05 -3.40
CA SER A 331 -27.49 3.91 -2.33
C SER A 331 -28.72 3.33 -1.62
N ASP A 332 -29.23 2.18 -2.07
CA ASP A 332 -30.36 1.51 -1.42
C ASP A 332 -29.90 0.82 -0.13
N SER A 333 -30.33 1.32 1.02
CA SER A 333 -30.08 0.75 2.34
C SER A 333 -30.96 -0.47 2.66
N GLY A 334 -32.05 -0.63 1.94
CA GLY A 334 -33.03 -1.72 2.15
C GLY A 334 -33.47 -1.87 3.61
N ASP A 335 -33.37 -3.09 4.15
CA ASP A 335 -33.76 -3.40 5.52
C ASP A 335 -32.70 -3.02 6.60
N LEU A 336 -31.57 -2.43 6.23
CA LEU A 336 -30.48 -2.15 7.16
C LEU A 336 -30.87 -1.13 8.23
N GLU A 337 -31.70 -0.16 7.91
CA GLU A 337 -32.19 0.86 8.87
C GLU A 337 -33.01 0.28 10.01
N ARG A 338 -33.49 -0.98 9.88
CA ARG A 338 -34.25 -1.66 10.94
C ARG A 338 -33.36 -2.23 12.04
N PHE A 339 -32.05 -2.32 11.81
CA PHE A 339 -31.10 -2.75 12.82
C PHE A 339 -30.81 -1.61 13.80
N LEU A 340 -30.65 -1.94 15.08
CA LEU A 340 -30.38 -0.96 16.14
C LEU A 340 -29.05 -0.26 15.93
N PHE A 341 -28.06 -0.98 15.37
CA PHE A 341 -26.75 -0.42 15.02
C PHE A 341 -26.84 0.83 14.15
N PHE A 342 -27.82 0.90 13.25
CA PHE A 342 -27.98 2.03 12.33
C PHE A 342 -28.95 3.11 12.79
N LYS A 343 -29.61 2.97 13.97
CA LYS A 343 -30.57 3.99 14.45
C LYS A 343 -29.96 5.37 14.66
N THR A 344 -28.68 5.44 15.00
CA THR A 344 -27.94 6.69 15.24
C THR A 344 -26.96 7.02 14.11
N LYS A 345 -26.94 6.24 13.06
CA LYS A 345 -25.99 6.32 11.95
C LYS A 345 -26.70 6.55 10.63
N LEU A 346 -26.11 7.38 9.78
CA LEU A 346 -26.62 7.62 8.41
C LEU A 346 -25.91 6.69 7.45
N ILE A 347 -26.64 5.82 6.79
CA ILE A 347 -26.10 4.97 5.72
C ILE A 347 -25.87 5.83 4.48
N ASN A 348 -24.65 5.85 3.97
CA ASN A 348 -24.29 6.60 2.77
C ASN A 348 -24.51 5.75 1.51
N TYR A 349 -23.87 4.60 1.43
CA TYR A 349 -23.98 3.64 0.33
C TYR A 349 -23.38 2.28 0.71
N GLN A 350 -23.85 1.24 0.01
CA GLN A 350 -23.35 -0.12 0.10
C GLN A 350 -22.55 -0.44 -1.18
N TYR A 351 -21.45 -1.18 -1.09
CA TYR A 351 -20.63 -1.58 -2.23
C TYR A 351 -19.96 -2.94 -1.99
N ASN A 352 -19.26 -3.49 -3.00
CA ASN A 352 -18.63 -4.81 -2.91
C ASN A 352 -19.60 -5.91 -2.43
N SER A 353 -20.81 -5.89 -2.94
CA SER A 353 -21.85 -6.82 -2.50
C SER A 353 -21.65 -8.22 -3.08
N LEU A 354 -21.60 -9.23 -2.23
CA LEU A 354 -21.67 -10.64 -2.58
C LEU A 354 -23.02 -11.18 -2.09
N LYS A 355 -23.80 -11.81 -2.96
CA LYS A 355 -25.11 -12.37 -2.62
C LYS A 355 -25.20 -13.83 -3.02
N SER A 356 -25.66 -14.67 -2.11
CA SER A 356 -25.97 -16.07 -2.42
C SER A 356 -27.13 -16.15 -3.41
N LYS A 357 -27.14 -17.16 -4.30
CA LYS A 357 -28.21 -17.35 -5.31
C LYS A 357 -29.61 -17.44 -4.73
N ASN A 358 -29.74 -18.00 -3.53
CA ASN A 358 -31.00 -18.09 -2.80
C ASN A 358 -31.38 -16.79 -2.06
N ASN A 359 -30.56 -15.73 -2.14
CA ASN A 359 -30.77 -14.45 -1.43
C ASN A 359 -30.89 -14.59 0.11
N ILE A 360 -30.40 -15.66 0.70
CA ILE A 360 -30.41 -15.87 2.14
C ILE A 360 -29.24 -15.13 2.78
N THR A 361 -28.03 -15.28 2.22
CA THR A 361 -26.82 -14.68 2.77
C THR A 361 -26.30 -13.60 1.85
N SER A 362 -25.90 -12.47 2.41
CA SER A 362 -25.26 -11.37 1.68
C SER A 362 -24.12 -10.79 2.50
N LEU A 363 -22.97 -10.60 1.88
CA LEU A 363 -21.81 -9.90 2.44
C LEU A 363 -21.60 -8.61 1.65
N PHE A 364 -21.32 -7.51 2.32
CA PHE A 364 -21.11 -6.22 1.67
C PHE A 364 -20.26 -5.29 2.52
N ASP A 365 -19.63 -4.36 1.86
CA ASP A 365 -19.00 -3.20 2.49
C ASP A 365 -19.99 -2.04 2.54
N LEU A 366 -20.01 -1.31 3.64
CA LEU A 366 -20.93 -0.22 3.88
C LEU A 366 -20.17 1.03 4.32
N SER A 367 -20.48 2.16 3.68
CA SER A 367 -20.11 3.48 4.16
C SER A 367 -21.28 4.08 4.94
N TYR A 368 -21.00 4.55 6.15
CA TYR A 368 -21.98 5.21 7.00
C TYR A 368 -21.34 6.37 7.76
N SER A 369 -22.18 7.28 8.26
CA SER A 369 -21.72 8.45 9.01
C SER A 369 -22.27 8.38 10.43
N GLU A 370 -21.44 8.75 11.39
CA GLU A 370 -21.79 8.88 12.80
C GLU A 370 -21.45 10.28 13.30
N GLY A 371 -22.19 10.76 14.31
CA GLY A 371 -22.01 12.08 14.89
C GLY A 371 -22.83 13.18 14.22
N ALA A 372 -22.75 14.40 14.76
CA ALA A 372 -23.52 15.56 14.30
C ALA A 372 -22.60 16.76 14.04
N PHE A 373 -22.96 17.59 13.06
CA PHE A 373 -22.30 18.84 12.69
C PHE A 373 -20.78 18.71 12.45
N ILE A 374 -19.95 19.34 13.28
CA ILE A 374 -18.47 19.41 13.13
C ILE A 374 -17.81 18.06 13.49
N ALA A 375 -18.49 17.22 14.28
CA ALA A 375 -18.00 15.91 14.72
C ALA A 375 -18.54 14.75 13.87
N LYS A 376 -19.05 15.02 12.66
CA LYS A 376 -19.50 13.97 11.74
C LYS A 376 -18.28 13.23 11.19
N GLU A 377 -18.19 11.92 11.43
CA GLU A 377 -17.19 11.01 10.89
C GLU A 377 -17.81 10.07 9.86
N ASN A 378 -17.11 9.86 8.73
CA ASN A 378 -17.46 8.85 7.75
C ASN A 378 -16.67 7.59 8.05
N LEU A 379 -17.35 6.49 8.24
CA LEU A 379 -16.80 5.20 8.60
C LEU A 379 -17.13 4.18 7.50
N GLU A 380 -16.29 3.18 7.36
CA GLU A 380 -16.47 2.06 6.43
C GLU A 380 -16.27 0.75 7.18
N ALA A 381 -17.20 -0.19 7.03
CA ALA A 381 -17.06 -1.52 7.63
C ALA A 381 -17.69 -2.60 6.75
N THR A 382 -17.24 -3.84 6.94
CA THR A 382 -17.78 -5.02 6.26
C THR A 382 -18.83 -5.69 7.12
N PHE A 383 -19.99 -5.95 6.53
CA PHE A 383 -21.13 -6.60 7.16
C PHE A 383 -21.50 -7.89 6.42
N LEU A 384 -22.01 -8.85 7.16
CA LEU A 384 -22.62 -10.05 6.64
C LEU A 384 -24.05 -10.12 7.18
N LYS A 385 -25.02 -10.32 6.29
CA LYS A 385 -26.45 -10.43 6.64
C LYS A 385 -26.98 -11.79 6.23
N ILE A 386 -27.69 -12.44 7.14
CA ILE A 386 -28.38 -13.71 6.91
C ILE A 386 -29.87 -13.48 7.10
N LYS A 387 -30.70 -13.88 6.14
CA LYS A 387 -32.16 -13.93 6.33
C LYS A 387 -32.52 -15.15 7.15
N SER A 388 -33.30 -14.95 8.19
CA SER A 388 -33.80 -16.07 8.98
C SER A 388 -35.07 -16.66 8.35
N PRO A 389 -35.18 -17.99 8.26
CA PRO A 389 -36.40 -18.65 7.80
C PRO A 389 -37.54 -18.53 8.82
N LYS A 390 -37.21 -18.36 10.09
CA LYS A 390 -38.16 -18.17 11.21
C LYS A 390 -38.03 -16.78 11.79
N LYS A 391 -39.10 -16.27 12.37
CA LYS A 391 -39.05 -14.98 13.07
C LYS A 391 -38.26 -15.11 14.37
N LEU A 392 -37.20 -14.32 14.50
CA LEU A 392 -36.34 -14.27 15.68
C LEU A 392 -36.76 -13.14 16.62
N PRO A 393 -36.47 -13.21 17.92
CA PRO A 393 -36.54 -12.00 18.78
C PRO A 393 -35.50 -10.97 18.29
N VAL A 394 -35.82 -9.70 18.54
CA VAL A 394 -34.87 -8.61 18.30
C VAL A 394 -33.87 -8.56 19.45
N PHE A 395 -32.59 -8.72 19.13
CA PHE A 395 -31.50 -8.71 20.11
C PHE A 395 -30.22 -8.14 19.51
N VAL A 396 -29.33 -7.68 20.38
CA VAL A 396 -27.95 -7.31 20.08
C VAL A 396 -27.04 -8.11 21.00
N LEU A 397 -26.04 -8.76 20.43
CA LEU A 397 -24.95 -9.44 21.11
C LEU A 397 -23.64 -8.76 20.69
N ASP A 398 -22.91 -8.23 21.65
CA ASP A 398 -21.63 -7.54 21.42
C ASP A 398 -20.61 -7.90 22.50
N LYS A 399 -19.38 -7.44 22.34
CA LYS A 399 -18.35 -7.59 23.36
C LYS A 399 -18.66 -6.71 24.58
N GLU A 400 -18.47 -7.22 25.79
CA GLU A 400 -18.76 -6.52 27.04
C GLU A 400 -18.06 -5.15 27.14
N ASP A 401 -16.80 -5.04 26.69
CA ASP A 401 -15.99 -3.81 26.84
C ASP A 401 -16.46 -2.62 25.98
N LEU A 402 -16.98 -2.88 24.78
CA LEU A 402 -17.38 -1.83 23.84
C LEU A 402 -18.71 -1.19 24.19
N MET A 403 -19.66 -1.97 24.74
CA MET A 403 -20.99 -1.48 25.06
C MET A 403 -21.05 -0.73 26.37
N SER A 404 -20.10 -0.91 27.28
CA SER A 404 -20.02 -0.16 28.54
C SER A 404 -19.82 1.34 28.33
N ILE A 405 -19.16 1.73 27.22
CA ILE A 405 -18.91 3.14 26.87
C ILE A 405 -20.15 3.80 26.25
N PHE A 406 -20.90 3.06 25.42
CA PHE A 406 -22.08 3.59 24.73
C PHE A 406 -23.37 3.54 25.56
N TYR A 407 -23.46 2.62 26.53
CA TYR A 407 -24.65 2.38 27.34
C TYR A 407 -24.40 2.47 28.86
N SER A 408 -23.56 3.43 29.28
CA SER A 408 -23.33 3.69 30.73
C SER A 408 -24.61 3.89 31.54
N PHE A 409 -25.77 4.07 30.89
CA PHE A 409 -27.11 4.09 31.46
C PHE A 409 -27.81 2.72 31.50
N SER A 410 -27.24 1.63 30.97
CA SER A 410 -27.99 0.39 30.68
C SER A 410 -27.44 -0.90 31.31
N ARG A 411 -26.53 -0.84 32.28
CA ARG A 411 -26.07 -2.05 33.02
C ARG A 411 -27.22 -2.89 33.59
N SER A 412 -28.41 -2.28 33.81
CA SER A 412 -29.63 -2.96 34.28
C SER A 412 -30.36 -3.75 33.19
N LYS A 413 -29.97 -3.65 31.93
CA LYS A 413 -30.66 -4.28 30.78
C LYS A 413 -29.94 -5.50 30.17
N ASP A 414 -28.74 -5.80 30.60
CA ASP A 414 -28.01 -6.99 30.16
C ASP A 414 -28.72 -8.30 30.57
N ILE A 415 -28.67 -9.29 29.66
CA ILE A 415 -29.28 -10.61 29.83
C ILE A 415 -28.23 -11.64 30.15
N ASN A 416 -28.01 -11.89 31.44
CA ASN A 416 -27.01 -12.83 31.93
C ASN A 416 -27.55 -14.24 32.12
N PHE A 417 -26.70 -15.26 31.92
CA PHE A 417 -26.98 -16.68 32.12
C PHE A 417 -26.12 -17.24 33.25
N LYS A 418 -26.73 -17.48 34.42
CA LYS A 418 -26.02 -17.99 35.63
C LYS A 418 -25.29 -19.31 35.40
N GLN A 419 -25.79 -20.13 34.47
CA GLN A 419 -25.22 -21.45 34.13
C GLN A 419 -24.04 -21.34 33.13
N HIS A 420 -23.86 -20.18 32.48
CA HIS A 420 -22.83 -19.90 31.50
C HIS A 420 -22.08 -18.60 31.86
N PRO A 421 -21.23 -18.63 32.91
CA PRO A 421 -20.52 -17.44 33.36
C PRO A 421 -19.48 -16.94 32.33
N VAL A 422 -18.90 -17.82 31.54
CA VAL A 422 -17.93 -17.46 30.49
C VAL A 422 -18.61 -16.61 29.42
N PHE A 423 -19.78 -17.02 28.96
CA PHE A 423 -20.60 -16.25 28.01
C PHE A 423 -20.96 -14.86 28.58
N SER A 424 -21.52 -14.85 29.80
CA SER A 424 -21.99 -13.60 30.42
C SER A 424 -20.87 -12.61 30.77
N ASN A 425 -19.63 -13.06 30.94
CA ASN A 425 -18.47 -12.19 31.14
C ASN A 425 -17.83 -11.71 29.84
N ARG A 426 -18.10 -12.40 28.75
CA ARG A 426 -17.49 -12.09 27.43
C ARG A 426 -18.42 -11.26 26.53
N PHE A 427 -19.73 -11.46 26.68
CA PHE A 427 -20.74 -10.88 25.80
C PHE A 427 -21.77 -10.06 26.59
N PHE A 428 -22.12 -8.93 26.01
CA PHE A 428 -23.27 -8.12 26.40
C PHE A 428 -24.46 -8.50 25.49
N LEU A 429 -25.54 -9.01 26.08
CA LEU A 429 -26.75 -9.40 25.35
C LEU A 429 -27.93 -8.50 25.76
N TYR A 430 -28.48 -7.80 24.76
CA TYR A 430 -29.58 -6.88 24.96
C TYR A 430 -30.76 -7.14 24.02
N GLY A 431 -31.97 -6.88 24.49
CA GLY A 431 -33.20 -6.84 23.72
C GLY A 431 -34.41 -6.70 24.61
N ASP A 432 -35.54 -6.25 24.04
CA ASP A 432 -36.72 -5.90 24.81
C ASP A 432 -37.51 -7.14 25.31
N ASP A 433 -37.61 -8.18 24.47
CA ASP A 433 -38.27 -9.45 24.85
C ASP A 433 -37.31 -10.45 25.49
N ARG A 434 -37.03 -10.21 26.78
CA ARG A 434 -36.11 -11.08 27.55
C ARG A 434 -36.53 -12.55 27.62
N LYS A 435 -37.81 -12.86 27.55
CA LYS A 435 -38.31 -14.24 27.63
C LYS A 435 -38.02 -14.97 26.33
N ALA A 436 -38.36 -14.35 25.19
CA ALA A 436 -38.07 -14.92 23.88
C ALA A 436 -36.55 -15.07 23.62
N ILE A 437 -35.75 -14.07 24.05
CA ILE A 437 -34.28 -14.14 23.94
C ILE A 437 -33.71 -15.28 24.78
N ARG A 438 -34.15 -15.44 26.04
CA ARG A 438 -33.70 -16.57 26.86
C ARG A 438 -34.12 -17.92 26.33
N SER A 439 -35.26 -18.00 25.67
CA SER A 439 -35.67 -19.23 24.97
C SER A 439 -34.84 -19.53 23.74
N LEU A 440 -34.43 -18.50 22.99
CA LEU A 440 -33.55 -18.64 21.81
C LEU A 440 -32.14 -19.08 22.21
N PHE A 441 -31.56 -18.43 23.24
CA PHE A 441 -30.21 -18.69 23.71
C PHE A 441 -30.16 -19.95 24.61
N SER A 442 -30.32 -21.12 23.97
CA SER A 442 -30.13 -22.42 24.63
C SER A 442 -28.63 -22.68 24.88
N SER A 443 -28.34 -23.72 25.65
CA SER A 443 -26.96 -24.14 25.93
C SER A 443 -26.14 -24.38 24.68
N ASP A 444 -26.72 -24.90 23.60
CA ASP A 444 -26.03 -25.18 22.32
C ASP A 444 -25.62 -23.85 21.63
N LEU A 445 -26.55 -22.91 21.53
CA LEU A 445 -26.26 -21.60 20.95
C LEU A 445 -25.23 -20.82 21.78
N ILE A 446 -25.33 -20.87 23.10
CA ILE A 446 -24.36 -20.22 24.00
C ILE A 446 -22.98 -20.88 23.84
N SER A 447 -22.90 -22.22 23.81
CA SER A 447 -21.64 -22.95 23.61
C SER A 447 -21.02 -22.66 22.25
N PHE A 448 -21.85 -22.47 21.21
CA PHE A 448 -21.39 -22.03 19.90
C PHE A 448 -20.68 -20.67 20.02
N PHE A 449 -21.33 -19.67 20.64
CA PHE A 449 -20.71 -18.35 20.80
C PHE A 449 -19.44 -18.38 21.67
N GLU A 450 -19.40 -19.19 22.71
CA GLU A 450 -18.21 -19.35 23.57
C GLU A 450 -17.02 -19.91 22.79
N SER A 451 -17.25 -20.76 21.80
CA SER A 451 -16.21 -21.40 20.97
C SER A 451 -15.70 -20.53 19.82
N GLN A 452 -16.40 -19.48 19.47
CA GLN A 452 -16.13 -18.65 18.30
C GLN A 452 -15.47 -17.29 18.66
N PRO A 453 -14.81 -16.61 17.69
CA PRO A 453 -14.41 -15.22 17.87
C PRO A 453 -15.58 -14.31 18.22
N THR A 454 -15.31 -13.21 18.90
CA THR A 454 -16.34 -12.23 19.28
C THR A 454 -16.71 -11.38 18.07
N TYR A 455 -17.93 -11.54 17.58
CA TYR A 455 -18.53 -10.70 16.56
C TYR A 455 -19.69 -9.90 17.16
N HIS A 456 -19.93 -8.70 16.61
CA HIS A 456 -21.22 -8.04 16.80
C HIS A 456 -22.28 -8.81 16.02
N VAL A 457 -23.31 -9.28 16.69
CA VAL A 457 -24.42 -10.05 16.10
C VAL A 457 -25.73 -9.41 16.50
N GLU A 458 -26.53 -8.99 15.53
CA GLU A 458 -27.80 -8.33 15.80
C GLU A 458 -28.92 -8.96 14.96
N SER A 459 -30.09 -9.14 15.59
CA SER A 459 -31.32 -9.58 14.92
C SER A 459 -32.33 -8.43 14.86
N ASN A 460 -32.91 -8.19 13.67
CA ASN A 460 -34.05 -7.28 13.47
C ASN A 460 -35.39 -8.04 13.40
N GLY A 461 -35.41 -9.30 13.76
CA GLY A 461 -36.57 -10.18 13.69
C GLY A 461 -36.64 -11.08 12.45
N ASN A 462 -36.21 -10.60 11.29
CA ASN A 462 -36.25 -11.33 10.02
C ASN A 462 -34.87 -11.66 9.45
N SER A 463 -33.85 -10.97 9.93
CA SER A 463 -32.48 -11.15 9.49
C SER A 463 -31.51 -10.97 10.65
N VAL A 464 -30.36 -11.60 10.55
CA VAL A 464 -29.23 -11.44 11.46
C VAL A 464 -28.13 -10.68 10.74
N LEU A 465 -27.60 -9.64 11.37
CA LEU A 465 -26.48 -8.85 10.91
C LEU A 465 -25.24 -9.22 11.74
N ILE A 466 -24.11 -9.46 11.07
CA ILE A 466 -22.83 -9.83 11.67
C ILE A 466 -21.79 -8.81 11.24
N LYS A 467 -21.01 -8.30 12.18
CA LYS A 467 -19.89 -7.39 11.94
C LYS A 467 -18.70 -7.84 12.80
N GLY A 468 -17.50 -7.87 12.20
CA GLY A 468 -16.26 -8.23 12.90
C GLY A 468 -15.65 -7.01 13.60
N ALA A 469 -15.05 -6.12 12.87
CA ALA A 469 -14.39 -4.91 13.36
C ALA A 469 -15.09 -3.66 12.85
N ASP A 470 -14.78 -2.49 13.47
CA ASP A 470 -15.27 -1.18 13.01
C ASP A 470 -14.46 -0.64 11.83
N ARG A 471 -14.14 -1.54 10.89
CA ARG A 471 -13.39 -1.29 9.66
C ARG A 471 -13.74 -2.30 8.57
N LEU A 472 -13.23 -2.09 7.37
CA LEU A 472 -13.31 -3.09 6.30
C LEU A 472 -12.56 -4.36 6.71
N ALA A 473 -13.16 -5.52 6.45
CA ALA A 473 -12.55 -6.80 6.70
C ALA A 473 -11.57 -7.20 5.58
N SER A 474 -10.47 -7.84 5.93
CA SER A 474 -9.58 -8.51 4.98
C SER A 474 -10.24 -9.75 4.38
N ILE A 475 -9.67 -10.29 3.31
CA ILE A 475 -10.24 -11.51 2.68
C ILE A 475 -10.23 -12.71 3.64
N GLU A 476 -9.20 -12.83 4.47
CA GLU A 476 -9.13 -13.93 5.45
C GLU A 476 -10.14 -13.75 6.58
N GLU A 477 -10.39 -12.53 7.03
CA GLU A 477 -11.43 -12.23 8.01
C GLU A 477 -12.83 -12.47 7.43
N ILE A 478 -13.06 -12.11 6.16
CA ILE A 478 -14.32 -12.42 5.46
C ILE A 478 -14.59 -13.91 5.46
N LYS A 479 -13.58 -14.76 5.15
CA LYS A 479 -13.74 -16.21 5.19
C LYS A 479 -14.11 -16.73 6.59
N LYS A 480 -13.47 -16.18 7.63
CA LYS A 480 -13.82 -16.53 9.03
C LYS A 480 -15.25 -16.10 9.39
N MET A 481 -15.66 -14.88 8.98
CA MET A 481 -17.04 -14.40 9.17
C MET A 481 -18.05 -15.27 8.46
N MET A 482 -17.74 -15.77 7.25
CA MET A 482 -18.62 -16.65 6.49
C MET A 482 -18.77 -18.02 7.16
N ALA A 483 -17.67 -18.62 7.61
CA ALA A 483 -17.69 -19.88 8.36
C ALA A 483 -18.49 -19.75 9.68
N PHE A 484 -18.31 -18.62 10.39
CA PHE A 484 -19.11 -18.31 11.58
C PHE A 484 -20.60 -18.19 11.23
N ALA A 485 -20.93 -17.48 10.15
CA ALA A 485 -22.31 -17.26 9.70
C ALA A 485 -23.01 -18.58 9.31
N GLU A 486 -22.28 -19.48 8.66
CA GLU A 486 -22.76 -20.81 8.29
C GLU A 486 -23.08 -21.64 9.54
N GLY A 487 -22.13 -21.77 10.47
CA GLY A 487 -22.36 -22.47 11.74
C GLY A 487 -23.48 -21.84 12.60
N LEU A 488 -23.61 -20.51 12.61
CA LEU A 488 -24.73 -19.84 13.28
C LEU A 488 -26.07 -20.18 12.61
N GLY A 489 -26.10 -20.23 11.27
CA GLY A 489 -27.27 -20.60 10.50
C GLY A 489 -27.74 -22.04 10.82
N ASP A 490 -26.82 -22.97 10.92
CA ASP A 490 -27.11 -24.38 11.26
C ASP A 490 -27.74 -24.49 12.65
N VAL A 491 -27.13 -23.85 13.67
CA VAL A 491 -27.65 -23.88 15.05
C VAL A 491 -29.01 -23.19 15.16
N LEU A 492 -29.28 -22.16 14.35
CA LEU A 492 -30.59 -21.47 14.32
C LEU A 492 -31.65 -22.26 13.52
N ALA A 493 -31.26 -23.09 12.56
CA ALA A 493 -32.19 -23.90 11.75
C ALA A 493 -32.70 -25.15 12.49
N GLU A 494 -31.90 -25.73 13.39
CA GLU A 494 -32.26 -26.89 14.23
C GLU A 494 -33.35 -26.56 15.24
N LYS A 495 -33.75 -25.30 15.39
CA LYS A 495 -34.81 -24.81 16.27
C LYS A 495 -35.99 -24.21 15.48
#